data_1a2961b757affbf9088a8bceca0f9f7b
#
_entry.id   1a2961b757affbf9088a8bceca0f9f7b
#
_cell.length_a   1.000
_cell.length_b   1.000
_cell.length_c   1.000
_cell.angle_alpha   90.00
_cell.angle_beta   90.00
_cell.angle_gamma   90.00
#
_symmetry.space_group_name_H-M   'P 1'
#
loop_
_entity.id
_entity.type
_entity.pdbx_description
1 polymer ?
#
loop_
_entity_poly.entity_id
_entity_poly.type
_entity_poly.pdbx_seq_one_letter_code
_entity_poly.pdbx_strand_id
1 'polypeptide(L)'
;FLPYPVRVAITTVKSVKYIYHGVRTLMKGKLEVPVLDAAAIGVSMLRGDFNTAGSTMFLLGIGEILEEWTHKKSVNDLARSMSINAEKVWFVNEDGQEVLISASSVKAGDLIRVHMGNVIPFDGDVAAGEAMVNQTSLTGESAPVRKAEGSFAYAGTVLEEGELTVKVKEAAGSSRYEKIVNMIEDSEKLKSSVESNAEHLADRLVPYTLAGTGITYLLTRNMTKTLAVLMVDFSCALKLAMPVSVLSAIREASTHSITVKGGKYMEAMADATTIVFDKTGTLTKAKPVVSDVVSFSEELSSDELLRIAACMEEHFPHSMARAVVNAAKEKHLVHEEMHSKVEYIVAHGISTTIEGKKAVIGSWHFVMEDEKCVIPEGMEDRFEHLPLECSHLYLAIEGKLAAVICVEDPLREEAADAVRELKEAGITKVVMMTGDSERTAAAIAKRVGVDEYYSEVLPEDKASFVEKEKELGHKVIMIGDGINDSLALSSASVGIAISDGAAIAREIADVTISADNLHEIVTLKRLSTALMKRIHNNYRTIIGINGGLIALGVTGIIMPTTSALLHNMSTLTISLRSMRNLLPKEEEA
;
A
#
# COMPACT_ATOMS: atom_id res chain seq x y z
N PHE A 1 -2.30 -14.32 51.04
CA PHE A 1 -2.64 -15.04 52.28
C PHE A 1 -3.83 -14.38 53.00
N LEU A 2 -5.02 -14.38 52.35
CA LEU A 2 -6.26 -13.85 52.92
C LEU A 2 -6.98 -14.93 53.74
N PRO A 3 -7.62 -14.59 54.88
CA PRO A 3 -8.47 -15.51 55.63
C PRO A 3 -9.57 -16.10 54.75
N TYR A 4 -9.96 -17.37 55.03
CA TYR A 4 -10.94 -18.10 54.20
C TYR A 4 -12.25 -17.31 53.94
N PRO A 5 -12.92 -16.67 54.93
CA PRO A 5 -14.17 -15.92 54.67
C PRO A 5 -13.98 -14.73 53.76
N VAL A 6 -12.82 -14.07 53.82
CA VAL A 6 -12.49 -12.94 52.93
C VAL A 6 -12.27 -13.42 51.51
N ARG A 7 -11.62 -14.56 51.33
CA ARG A 7 -11.45 -15.17 49.99
C ARG A 7 -12.81 -15.56 49.39
N VAL A 8 -13.67 -16.19 50.16
CA VAL A 8 -15.03 -16.54 49.72
C VAL A 8 -15.80 -15.31 49.27
N ALA A 9 -15.79 -14.23 50.07
CA ALA A 9 -16.48 -13.00 49.74
C ALA A 9 -15.94 -12.37 48.43
N ILE A 10 -14.61 -12.24 48.29
CA ILE A 10 -14.00 -11.69 47.08
C ILE A 10 -14.29 -12.56 45.83
N THR A 11 -14.18 -13.89 45.97
CA THR A 11 -14.44 -14.81 44.87
C THR A 11 -15.90 -14.72 44.46
N THR A 12 -16.83 -14.64 45.40
CA THR A 12 -18.26 -14.51 45.09
C THR A 12 -18.56 -13.20 44.36
N VAL A 13 -18.03 -12.08 44.86
CA VAL A 13 -18.23 -10.77 44.17
C VAL A 13 -17.64 -10.76 42.78
N LYS A 14 -16.44 -11.24 42.60
CA LYS A 14 -15.79 -11.29 41.27
C LYS A 14 -16.50 -12.25 40.29
N SER A 15 -17.06 -13.35 40.75
CA SER A 15 -17.74 -14.32 39.91
C SER A 15 -18.99 -13.75 39.22
N VAL A 16 -19.62 -12.75 39.82
CA VAL A 16 -20.82 -12.10 39.24
C VAL A 16 -20.56 -11.55 37.83
N LYS A 17 -19.39 -10.93 37.61
CA LYS A 17 -18.99 -10.43 36.27
C LYS A 17 -19.02 -11.56 35.25
N TYR A 18 -18.33 -12.65 35.51
CA TYR A 18 -18.18 -13.77 34.55
C TYR A 18 -19.50 -14.51 34.33
N ILE A 19 -20.23 -14.80 35.41
CA ILE A 19 -21.55 -15.47 35.31
C ILE A 19 -22.56 -14.59 34.55
N TYR A 20 -22.58 -13.29 34.82
CA TYR A 20 -23.45 -12.36 34.09
C TYR A 20 -23.14 -12.35 32.59
N HIS A 21 -21.86 -12.24 32.21
CA HIS A 21 -21.45 -12.25 30.81
C HIS A 21 -21.80 -13.57 30.11
N GLY A 22 -21.55 -14.72 30.75
CA GLY A 22 -21.91 -16.03 30.21
C GLY A 22 -23.41 -16.21 30.02
N VAL A 23 -24.22 -15.86 31.03
CA VAL A 23 -25.70 -15.93 30.94
C VAL A 23 -26.23 -15.00 29.87
N ARG A 24 -25.74 -13.76 29.78
CA ARG A 24 -26.12 -12.79 28.74
C ARG A 24 -25.81 -13.31 27.33
N THR A 25 -24.64 -13.94 27.13
CA THR A 25 -24.25 -14.53 25.86
C THR A 25 -25.18 -15.71 25.50
N LEU A 26 -25.49 -16.57 26.46
CA LEU A 26 -26.40 -17.68 26.28
C LEU A 26 -27.83 -17.21 25.96
N MET A 27 -28.31 -16.15 26.62
CA MET A 27 -29.62 -15.53 26.34
C MET A 27 -29.71 -14.97 24.92
N LYS A 28 -28.61 -14.60 24.30
CA LYS A 28 -28.54 -14.18 22.88
C LYS A 28 -28.52 -15.36 21.91
N GLY A 29 -28.63 -16.60 22.41
CA GLY A 29 -28.57 -17.82 21.60
C GLY A 29 -27.18 -18.16 21.09
N LYS A 30 -26.12 -17.58 21.68
CA LYS A 30 -24.75 -17.81 21.26
C LYS A 30 -23.98 -18.67 22.26
N LEU A 31 -23.19 -19.62 21.73
CA LEU A 31 -22.27 -20.46 22.50
C LEU A 31 -20.85 -19.99 22.23
N GLU A 32 -20.41 -19.02 23.00
CA GLU A 32 -19.10 -18.37 22.92
C GLU A 32 -18.34 -18.59 24.24
N VAL A 33 -17.07 -18.21 24.29
CA VAL A 33 -16.15 -18.37 25.43
C VAL A 33 -16.71 -17.93 26.77
N PRO A 34 -17.43 -16.78 26.90
CA PRO A 34 -18.00 -16.38 28.19
C PRO A 34 -18.92 -17.44 28.82
N VAL A 35 -19.51 -18.33 27.99
CA VAL A 35 -20.34 -19.45 28.50
C VAL A 35 -19.46 -20.53 29.15
N LEU A 36 -18.27 -20.81 28.58
CA LEU A 36 -17.31 -21.74 29.17
C LEU A 36 -16.80 -21.23 30.52
N ASP A 37 -16.39 -19.96 30.57
CA ASP A 37 -15.90 -19.33 31.79
C ASP A 37 -16.94 -19.34 32.90
N ALA A 38 -18.17 -18.93 32.56
CA ALA A 38 -19.28 -18.95 33.50
C ALA A 38 -19.60 -20.36 34.01
N ALA A 39 -19.53 -21.37 33.13
CA ALA A 39 -19.73 -22.75 33.51
C ALA A 39 -18.62 -23.25 34.45
N ALA A 40 -17.37 -22.96 34.13
CA ALA A 40 -16.21 -23.37 34.93
C ALA A 40 -16.25 -22.78 36.34
N ILE A 41 -16.47 -21.46 36.42
CA ILE A 41 -16.55 -20.72 37.67
C ILE A 41 -17.79 -21.12 38.45
N GLY A 42 -18.97 -21.22 37.80
CA GLY A 42 -20.22 -21.62 38.43
C GLY A 42 -20.19 -23.01 39.02
N VAL A 43 -19.67 -24.01 38.30
CA VAL A 43 -19.53 -25.37 38.79
C VAL A 43 -18.55 -25.43 39.97
N SER A 44 -17.43 -24.72 39.93
CA SER A 44 -16.48 -24.66 41.03
C SER A 44 -17.09 -24.05 42.31
N MET A 45 -17.87 -22.98 42.14
CA MET A 45 -18.57 -22.34 43.26
C MET A 45 -19.68 -23.20 43.86
N LEU A 46 -20.49 -23.86 43.03
CA LEU A 46 -21.53 -24.80 43.52
C LEU A 46 -20.98 -25.95 44.34
N ARG A 47 -19.71 -26.34 44.07
CA ARG A 47 -18.99 -27.36 44.85
C ARG A 47 -18.36 -26.83 46.15
N GLY A 48 -18.45 -25.51 46.37
CA GLY A 48 -17.73 -24.88 47.49
C GLY A 48 -16.20 -24.77 47.30
N ASP A 49 -15.71 -25.05 46.06
CA ASP A 49 -14.28 -24.92 45.74
C ASP A 49 -13.95 -23.51 45.29
N PHE A 50 -13.98 -22.60 46.26
CA PHE A 50 -13.65 -21.17 46.04
C PHE A 50 -12.19 -20.95 45.68
N ASN A 51 -11.30 -21.89 45.96
CA ASN A 51 -9.90 -21.79 45.57
C ASN A 51 -9.74 -21.97 44.07
N THR A 52 -10.35 -23.02 43.51
CA THR A 52 -10.34 -23.24 42.05
C THR A 52 -11.04 -22.11 41.32
N ALA A 53 -12.24 -21.68 41.76
CA ALA A 53 -12.95 -20.54 41.16
C ALA A 53 -12.12 -19.24 41.20
N GLY A 54 -11.49 -18.93 42.34
CA GLY A 54 -10.64 -17.74 42.50
C GLY A 54 -9.39 -17.78 41.65
N SER A 55 -8.72 -18.94 41.57
CA SER A 55 -7.53 -19.13 40.71
C SER A 55 -7.88 -19.01 39.24
N THR A 56 -9.01 -19.59 38.82
CA THR A 56 -9.51 -19.49 37.44
C THR A 56 -9.76 -18.04 37.06
N MET A 57 -10.54 -17.28 37.88
CA MET A 57 -10.81 -15.87 37.63
C MET A 57 -9.54 -15.01 37.62
N PHE A 58 -8.55 -15.34 38.46
CA PHE A 58 -7.25 -14.65 38.48
C PHE A 58 -6.48 -14.89 37.18
N LEU A 59 -6.45 -16.16 36.70
CA LEU A 59 -5.77 -16.51 35.46
C LEU A 59 -6.47 -15.93 34.22
N LEU A 60 -7.81 -15.92 34.20
CA LEU A 60 -8.59 -15.26 33.14
C LEU A 60 -8.31 -13.74 33.12
N GLY A 61 -8.30 -13.09 34.30
CA GLY A 61 -7.97 -11.66 34.40
C GLY A 61 -6.55 -11.33 33.96
N ILE A 62 -5.56 -12.20 34.23
CA ILE A 62 -4.21 -12.06 33.67
C ILE A 62 -4.26 -12.19 32.14
N GLY A 63 -5.02 -13.15 31.60
CA GLY A 63 -5.21 -13.33 30.17
C GLY A 63 -5.77 -12.08 29.51
N GLU A 64 -6.86 -11.51 30.05
CA GLU A 64 -7.47 -10.26 29.56
C GLU A 64 -6.45 -9.10 29.55
N ILE A 65 -5.67 -8.93 30.63
CA ILE A 65 -4.65 -7.87 30.74
C ILE A 65 -3.52 -8.07 29.73
N LEU A 66 -3.05 -9.29 29.55
CA LEU A 66 -1.99 -9.62 28.58
C LEU A 66 -2.45 -9.40 27.13
N GLU A 67 -3.70 -9.74 26.84
CA GLU A 67 -4.33 -9.51 25.54
C GLU A 67 -4.38 -8.01 25.24
N GLU A 68 -4.95 -7.20 26.15
CA GLU A 68 -5.03 -5.75 26.00
C GLU A 68 -3.63 -5.10 25.87
N TRP A 69 -2.67 -5.54 26.68
CA TRP A 69 -1.30 -5.04 26.63
C TRP A 69 -0.62 -5.38 25.31
N THR A 70 -0.75 -6.62 24.83
CA THR A 70 -0.14 -7.09 23.59
C THR A 70 -0.71 -6.34 22.40
N HIS A 71 -2.04 -6.16 22.36
CA HIS A 71 -2.72 -5.39 21.32
C HIS A 71 -2.25 -3.93 21.30
N LYS A 72 -2.33 -3.23 22.46
CA LYS A 72 -1.88 -1.84 22.59
C LYS A 72 -0.42 -1.65 22.20
N LYS A 73 0.46 -2.59 22.60
CA LYS A 73 1.87 -2.55 22.24
C LYS A 73 2.06 -2.68 20.73
N SER A 74 1.37 -3.60 20.08
CA SER A 74 1.45 -3.81 18.65
C SER A 74 0.99 -2.59 17.85
N VAL A 75 -0.14 -1.98 18.25
CA VAL A 75 -0.66 -0.74 17.64
C VAL A 75 0.32 0.43 17.84
N ASN A 76 0.87 0.60 19.04
CA ASN A 76 1.84 1.67 19.32
C ASN A 76 3.15 1.49 18.54
N ASP A 77 3.66 0.25 18.42
CA ASP A 77 4.86 -0.05 17.66
C ASP A 77 4.66 0.23 16.17
N LEU A 78 3.48 -0.11 15.62
CA LEU A 78 3.09 0.21 14.25
C LEU A 78 2.95 1.72 14.04
N ALA A 79 2.21 2.42 14.91
CA ALA A 79 2.03 3.87 14.82
C ALA A 79 3.37 4.61 14.89
N ARG A 80 4.30 4.16 15.76
CA ARG A 80 5.65 4.73 15.84
C ARG A 80 6.44 4.50 14.54
N SER A 81 6.40 3.30 13.99
CA SER A 81 7.08 2.97 12.73
C SER A 81 6.58 3.82 11.57
N MET A 82 5.26 3.99 11.44
CA MET A 82 4.65 4.81 10.40
C MET A 82 4.88 6.33 10.60
N SER A 83 5.09 6.80 11.84
CA SER A 83 5.35 8.21 12.13
C SER A 83 6.78 8.65 11.81
N ILE A 84 7.73 7.72 11.69
CA ILE A 84 9.14 8.01 11.37
C ILE A 84 9.29 8.44 9.91
N ASN A 85 8.44 7.96 9.00
CA ASN A 85 8.41 8.37 7.59
C ASN A 85 7.65 9.70 7.44
N ALA A 86 8.22 10.79 7.96
CA ALA A 86 7.61 12.10 7.91
C ALA A 86 7.66 12.66 6.47
N GLU A 87 6.49 12.89 5.87
CA GLU A 87 6.38 13.63 4.61
C GLU A 87 7.05 15.00 4.75
N LYS A 88 7.76 15.41 3.71
CA LYS A 88 8.33 16.75 3.60
C LYS A 88 7.29 17.69 3.02
N VAL A 89 7.28 18.93 3.48
CA VAL A 89 6.38 19.97 3.01
C VAL A 89 7.16 21.21 2.62
N TRP A 90 6.67 21.95 1.63
CA TRP A 90 7.26 23.21 1.22
C TRP A 90 6.80 24.32 2.17
N PHE A 91 7.68 24.71 3.08
CA PHE A 91 7.48 25.83 3.99
C PHE A 91 7.89 27.12 3.31
N VAL A 92 7.05 28.15 3.42
CA VAL A 92 7.33 29.50 2.88
C VAL A 92 7.85 30.35 4.02
N ASN A 93 9.11 30.77 3.93
CA ASN A 93 9.73 31.63 4.93
C ASN A 93 9.25 33.09 4.81
N GLU A 94 9.69 33.97 5.73
CA GLU A 94 9.33 35.41 5.76
C GLU A 94 9.80 36.17 4.49
N ASP A 95 10.83 35.64 3.82
CA ASP A 95 11.36 36.21 2.56
C ASP A 95 10.62 35.68 1.32
N GLY A 96 9.58 34.85 1.48
CA GLY A 96 8.80 34.23 0.41
C GLY A 96 9.49 33.04 -0.29
N GLN A 97 10.63 32.57 0.23
CA GLN A 97 11.35 31.43 -0.34
C GLN A 97 10.77 30.11 0.19
N GLU A 98 10.75 29.11 -0.70
CA GLU A 98 10.29 27.76 -0.38
C GLU A 98 11.44 26.90 0.15
N VAL A 99 11.25 26.32 1.31
CA VAL A 99 12.21 25.41 1.94
C VAL A 99 11.51 24.09 2.26
N LEU A 100 12.11 22.98 1.83
CA LEU A 100 11.56 21.66 2.09
C LEU A 100 11.90 21.23 3.52
N ILE A 101 10.89 21.19 4.39
CA ILE A 101 11.04 20.81 5.80
C ILE A 101 10.20 19.57 6.12
N SER A 102 10.51 18.91 7.26
CA SER A 102 9.65 17.84 7.76
C SER A 102 8.28 18.38 8.19
N ALA A 103 7.20 17.71 7.80
CA ALA A 103 5.85 18.06 8.23
C ALA A 103 5.69 18.15 9.76
N SER A 104 6.48 17.37 10.52
CA SER A 104 6.50 17.40 11.99
C SER A 104 7.04 18.71 12.58
N SER A 105 7.74 19.53 11.78
CA SER A 105 8.32 20.81 12.21
C SER A 105 7.37 21.99 12.01
N VAL A 106 6.25 21.80 11.30
CA VAL A 106 5.27 22.85 10.97
C VAL A 106 4.43 23.18 12.20
N LYS A 107 4.21 24.48 12.41
CA LYS A 107 3.42 25.03 13.53
C LYS A 107 2.16 25.73 13.01
N ALA A 108 1.18 25.88 13.89
CA ALA A 108 0.00 26.68 13.59
C ALA A 108 0.42 28.13 13.26
N GLY A 109 -0.09 28.66 12.16
CA GLY A 109 0.25 29.97 11.65
C GLY A 109 1.31 29.97 10.56
N ASP A 110 2.04 28.87 10.37
CA ASP A 110 3.04 28.74 9.30
C ASP A 110 2.38 28.73 7.91
N LEU A 111 3.12 29.20 6.92
CA LEU A 111 2.72 29.15 5.51
C LEU A 111 3.38 27.97 4.82
N ILE A 112 2.57 27.16 4.16
CA ILE A 112 3.04 26.05 3.33
C ILE A 112 2.56 26.23 1.91
N ARG A 113 3.40 25.85 0.94
CA ARG A 113 3.02 25.82 -0.46
C ARG A 113 2.71 24.40 -0.90
N VAL A 114 1.59 24.26 -1.62
CA VAL A 114 1.12 23.00 -2.16
C VAL A 114 1.06 23.14 -3.68
N HIS A 115 1.85 22.34 -4.38
CA HIS A 115 1.93 22.33 -5.84
C HIS A 115 0.92 21.34 -6.43
N MET A 116 0.62 21.51 -7.72
CA MET A 116 -0.24 20.60 -8.49
C MET A 116 0.19 19.12 -8.31
N GLY A 117 -0.78 18.25 -8.15
CA GLY A 117 -0.58 16.81 -7.93
C GLY A 117 -0.26 16.42 -6.49
N ASN A 118 -0.08 17.38 -5.57
CA ASN A 118 0.20 17.09 -4.16
C ASN A 118 -1.05 17.11 -3.28
N VAL A 119 -0.98 16.37 -2.18
CA VAL A 119 -1.99 16.41 -1.10
C VAL A 119 -1.78 17.66 -0.26
N ILE A 120 -2.86 18.32 0.15
CA ILE A 120 -2.83 19.35 1.18
C ILE A 120 -2.52 18.67 2.53
N PRO A 121 -1.37 18.96 3.16
CA PRO A 121 -0.92 18.19 4.33
C PRO A 121 -1.56 18.64 5.65
N PHE A 122 -2.13 19.86 5.72
CA PHE A 122 -2.72 20.44 6.92
C PHE A 122 -3.99 21.22 6.61
N ASP A 123 -4.91 21.20 7.57
CA ASP A 123 -6.08 22.07 7.53
C ASP A 123 -5.65 23.54 7.70
N GLY A 124 -6.17 24.42 6.86
CA GLY A 124 -5.82 25.82 6.91
C GLY A 124 -6.62 26.71 5.97
N ASP A 125 -6.36 28.02 6.03
CA ASP A 125 -6.94 28.98 5.13
C ASP A 125 -5.99 29.26 3.95
N VAL A 126 -6.51 29.33 2.74
CA VAL A 126 -5.73 29.73 1.56
C VAL A 126 -5.30 31.17 1.72
N ALA A 127 -4.01 31.41 1.87
CA ALA A 127 -3.41 32.73 2.01
C ALA A 127 -3.07 33.38 0.67
N ALA A 128 -2.79 32.56 -0.37
CA ALA A 128 -2.53 33.03 -1.73
C ALA A 128 -2.67 31.87 -2.74
N GLY A 129 -2.90 32.20 -4.00
CA GLY A 129 -3.01 31.24 -5.09
C GLY A 129 -4.45 30.83 -5.40
N GLU A 130 -4.59 30.05 -6.47
CA GLU A 130 -5.86 29.50 -6.93
C GLU A 130 -5.63 28.10 -7.49
N ALA A 131 -6.50 27.15 -7.13
CA ALA A 131 -6.39 25.77 -7.55
C ALA A 131 -7.74 25.06 -7.66
N MET A 132 -7.79 24.03 -8.48
CA MET A 132 -8.85 23.03 -8.48
C MET A 132 -8.45 21.91 -7.53
N VAL A 133 -9.28 21.65 -6.52
CA VAL A 133 -8.99 20.71 -5.44
C VAL A 133 -10.00 19.57 -5.47
N ASN A 134 -9.52 18.36 -5.62
CA ASN A 134 -10.32 17.15 -5.49
C ASN A 134 -10.60 16.85 -4.01
N GLN A 135 -11.86 16.86 -3.65
CA GLN A 135 -12.34 16.61 -2.28
C GLN A 135 -13.13 15.29 -2.16
N THR A 136 -13.02 14.41 -3.14
CA THR A 136 -13.77 13.13 -3.19
C THR A 136 -13.55 12.29 -1.93
N SER A 137 -12.36 12.33 -1.35
CA SER A 137 -12.02 11.63 -0.10
C SER A 137 -12.81 12.14 1.12
N LEU A 138 -13.31 13.38 1.08
CA LEU A 138 -14.07 13.99 2.18
C LEU A 138 -15.57 14.06 1.92
N THR A 139 -15.95 14.39 0.68
CA THR A 139 -17.36 14.67 0.34
C THR A 139 -18.02 13.56 -0.45
N GLY A 140 -17.22 12.65 -1.05
CA GLY A 140 -17.71 11.63 -1.98
C GLY A 140 -18.07 12.18 -3.38
N GLU A 141 -17.96 13.48 -3.60
CA GLU A 141 -18.24 14.12 -4.89
C GLU A 141 -17.00 14.12 -5.79
N SER A 142 -17.12 13.63 -7.02
CA SER A 142 -16.01 13.48 -7.96
C SER A 142 -15.61 14.78 -8.67
N ALA A 143 -16.40 15.85 -8.56
CA ALA A 143 -16.10 17.12 -9.22
C ALA A 143 -15.09 17.95 -8.39
N PRO A 144 -13.95 18.39 -8.99
CA PRO A 144 -13.00 19.24 -8.27
C PRO A 144 -13.60 20.60 -7.93
N VAL A 145 -13.27 21.11 -6.75
CA VAL A 145 -13.77 22.38 -6.22
C VAL A 145 -12.71 23.46 -6.34
N ARG A 146 -13.07 24.60 -6.92
CA ARG A 146 -12.18 25.75 -7.00
C ARG A 146 -11.92 26.34 -5.61
N LYS A 147 -10.66 26.49 -5.24
CA LYS A 147 -10.18 27.16 -4.03
C LYS A 147 -9.36 28.38 -4.42
N ALA A 148 -9.63 29.50 -3.74
CA ALA A 148 -8.94 30.75 -3.92
C ALA A 148 -8.65 31.38 -2.56
N GLU A 149 -7.95 32.51 -2.53
CA GLU A 149 -7.61 33.24 -1.31
C GLU A 149 -8.84 33.42 -0.40
N GLY A 150 -8.69 33.12 0.88
CA GLY A 150 -9.76 33.12 1.88
C GLY A 150 -10.63 31.87 1.92
N SER A 151 -10.46 30.92 1.00
CA SER A 151 -11.13 29.62 1.06
C SER A 151 -10.48 28.73 2.12
N PHE A 152 -11.27 27.81 2.70
CA PHE A 152 -10.71 26.77 3.59
C PHE A 152 -10.18 25.59 2.78
N ALA A 153 -8.95 25.18 3.06
CA ALA A 153 -8.29 24.03 2.47
C ALA A 153 -8.25 22.88 3.48
N TYR A 154 -8.78 21.73 3.08
CA TYR A 154 -8.86 20.54 3.93
C TYR A 154 -7.64 19.63 3.73
N ALA A 155 -7.03 19.19 4.82
CA ALA A 155 -5.97 18.19 4.79
C ALA A 155 -6.48 16.87 4.19
N GLY A 156 -5.62 16.21 3.36
CA GLY A 156 -5.98 14.97 2.69
C GLY A 156 -6.70 15.15 1.36
N THR A 157 -6.96 16.38 0.91
CA THR A 157 -7.47 16.69 -0.43
C THR A 157 -6.33 16.94 -1.40
N VAL A 158 -6.55 16.75 -2.70
CA VAL A 158 -5.51 16.77 -3.74
C VAL A 158 -5.68 17.98 -4.66
N LEU A 159 -4.59 18.70 -4.94
CA LEU A 159 -4.57 19.72 -5.99
C LEU A 159 -4.50 19.06 -7.37
N GLU A 160 -5.56 19.19 -8.18
CA GLU A 160 -5.55 18.71 -9.57
C GLU A 160 -4.93 19.73 -10.52
N GLU A 161 -5.22 21.02 -10.32
CA GLU A 161 -4.68 22.11 -11.13
C GLU A 161 -4.38 23.32 -10.24
N GLY A 162 -3.34 24.08 -10.60
CA GLY A 162 -2.97 25.32 -9.91
C GLY A 162 -2.02 25.10 -8.74
N GLU A 163 -1.93 26.09 -7.85
CA GLU A 163 -1.01 26.15 -6.72
C GLU A 163 -1.65 26.94 -5.58
N LEU A 164 -1.48 26.45 -4.34
CA LEU A 164 -2.01 27.12 -3.15
C LEU A 164 -0.92 27.38 -2.11
N THR A 165 -0.96 28.55 -1.50
CA THR A 165 -0.26 28.81 -0.23
C THR A 165 -1.29 28.74 0.88
N VAL A 166 -1.12 27.80 1.80
CA VAL A 166 -2.05 27.52 2.88
C VAL A 166 -1.42 27.96 4.21
N LYS A 167 -2.17 28.77 4.96
CA LYS A 167 -1.83 29.13 6.34
C LYS A 167 -2.38 28.07 7.28
N VAL A 168 -1.50 27.33 7.91
CA VAL A 168 -1.83 26.18 8.77
C VAL A 168 -2.60 26.64 10.02
N LYS A 169 -3.77 26.05 10.28
CA LYS A 169 -4.58 26.33 11.47
C LYS A 169 -4.20 25.46 12.66
N GLU A 170 -3.92 24.20 12.44
CA GLU A 170 -3.55 23.26 13.48
C GLU A 170 -2.20 22.60 13.19
N ALA A 171 -1.32 22.57 14.19
CA ALA A 171 0.02 22.02 14.04
C ALA A 171 0.01 20.50 13.95
N ALA A 172 0.97 19.95 13.19
CA ALA A 172 1.23 18.51 13.15
C ALA A 172 1.61 17.97 14.55
N GLY A 173 0.79 17.14 15.11
CA GLY A 173 1.10 16.47 16.37
C GLY A 173 0.00 15.55 16.86
N SER A 174 -1.20 16.03 17.06
CA SER A 174 -2.34 15.23 17.50
C SER A 174 -3.09 14.59 16.34
N SER A 175 -3.33 15.33 15.25
CA SER A 175 -4.16 14.83 14.15
C SER A 175 -3.50 13.71 13.33
N ARG A 176 -2.15 13.71 13.22
CA ARG A 176 -1.43 12.69 12.43
C ARG A 176 -1.36 11.35 13.16
N TYR A 177 -1.08 11.39 14.46
CA TYR A 177 -1.12 10.18 15.29
C TYR A 177 -2.53 9.58 15.32
N GLU A 178 -3.55 10.43 15.49
CA GLU A 178 -4.96 10.00 15.43
C GLU A 178 -5.34 9.44 14.06
N LYS A 179 -4.89 10.06 12.95
CA LYS A 179 -5.10 9.52 11.60
C LYS A 179 -4.43 8.15 11.42
N ILE A 180 -3.20 7.98 11.93
CA ILE A 180 -2.50 6.69 11.91
C ILE A 180 -3.24 5.66 12.77
N VAL A 181 -3.68 6.02 13.97
CA VAL A 181 -4.48 5.14 14.83
C VAL A 181 -5.79 4.77 14.16
N ASN A 182 -6.50 5.73 13.58
CA ASN A 182 -7.73 5.47 12.83
C ASN A 182 -7.48 4.57 11.61
N MET A 183 -6.39 4.77 10.87
CA MET A 183 -5.99 3.91 9.75
C MET A 183 -5.68 2.48 10.22
N ILE A 184 -5.07 2.32 11.40
CA ILE A 184 -4.85 1.00 12.00
C ILE A 184 -6.18 0.36 12.42
N GLU A 185 -7.09 1.12 13.04
CA GLU A 185 -8.43 0.65 13.40
C GLU A 185 -9.27 0.28 12.16
N ASP A 186 -9.15 1.05 11.06
CA ASP A 186 -9.79 0.73 9.80
C ASP A 186 -9.14 -0.49 9.12
N SER A 187 -7.81 -0.64 9.23
CA SER A 187 -7.10 -1.85 8.80
C SER A 187 -7.59 -3.10 9.54
N GLU A 188 -7.95 -2.99 10.82
CA GLU A 188 -8.55 -4.10 11.56
C GLU A 188 -9.94 -4.50 11.04
N LYS A 189 -10.69 -3.57 10.44
CA LYS A 189 -11.96 -3.87 9.76
C LYS A 189 -11.74 -4.63 8.44
N LEU A 190 -10.57 -4.47 7.81
CA LEU A 190 -10.15 -5.15 6.59
C LEU A 190 -9.39 -6.46 6.90
N LYS A 191 -9.99 -7.28 7.79
CA LYS A 191 -9.41 -8.57 8.20
C LYS A 191 -9.21 -9.50 7.02
N SER A 192 -8.14 -10.30 7.09
CA SER A 192 -7.93 -11.40 6.16
C SER A 192 -9.01 -12.49 6.33
N SER A 193 -9.24 -13.27 5.28
CA SER A 193 -10.18 -14.39 5.37
C SER A 193 -9.68 -15.47 6.33
N VAL A 194 -8.37 -15.67 6.39
CA VAL A 194 -7.73 -16.60 7.32
C VAL A 194 -7.89 -16.14 8.78
N GLU A 195 -7.77 -14.85 9.04
CA GLU A 195 -8.01 -14.25 10.36
C GLU A 195 -9.47 -14.38 10.78
N SER A 196 -10.40 -14.01 9.91
CA SER A 196 -11.84 -14.15 10.14
C SER A 196 -12.25 -15.62 10.34
N ASN A 197 -11.70 -16.53 9.53
CA ASN A 197 -11.95 -17.98 9.68
C ASN A 197 -11.40 -18.52 10.99
N ALA A 198 -10.26 -18.05 11.47
CA ALA A 198 -9.70 -18.46 12.76
C ALA A 198 -10.59 -18.01 13.93
N GLU A 199 -11.12 -16.78 13.88
CA GLU A 199 -12.09 -16.30 14.87
C GLU A 199 -13.38 -17.11 14.87
N HIS A 200 -13.96 -17.37 13.69
CA HIS A 200 -15.15 -18.20 13.56
C HIS A 200 -14.94 -19.65 14.00
N LEU A 201 -13.75 -20.20 13.76
CA LEU A 201 -13.41 -21.54 14.22
C LEU A 201 -13.31 -21.60 15.74
N ALA A 202 -12.71 -20.58 16.36
CA ALA A 202 -12.64 -20.49 17.81
C ALA A 202 -14.02 -20.60 18.44
N ASP A 203 -14.98 -19.85 17.94
CA ASP A 203 -16.37 -19.90 18.43
C ASP A 203 -17.07 -21.23 18.11
N ARG A 204 -16.80 -21.85 16.95
CA ARG A 204 -17.29 -23.19 16.59
C ARG A 204 -16.75 -24.31 17.48
N LEU A 205 -15.58 -24.14 18.09
CA LEU A 205 -15.01 -25.15 18.98
C LEU A 205 -15.65 -25.16 20.37
N VAL A 206 -16.32 -24.08 20.80
CA VAL A 206 -16.99 -23.98 22.10
C VAL A 206 -18.02 -25.11 22.33
N PRO A 207 -18.96 -25.40 21.42
CA PRO A 207 -19.90 -26.51 21.58
C PRO A 207 -19.19 -27.88 21.73
N TYR A 208 -18.09 -28.10 21.01
CA TYR A 208 -17.32 -29.35 21.11
C TYR A 208 -16.60 -29.44 22.45
N THR A 209 -16.06 -28.33 22.98
CA THR A 209 -15.48 -28.31 24.34
C THR A 209 -16.51 -28.58 25.40
N LEU A 210 -17.73 -28.01 25.30
CA LEU A 210 -18.84 -28.34 26.21
C LEU A 210 -19.28 -29.78 26.11
N ALA A 211 -19.42 -30.31 24.89
CA ALA A 211 -19.77 -31.72 24.68
C ALA A 211 -18.68 -32.66 25.24
N GLY A 212 -17.40 -32.36 24.96
CA GLY A 212 -16.25 -33.11 25.51
C GLY A 212 -16.21 -33.07 27.03
N THR A 213 -16.54 -31.93 27.64
CA THR A 213 -16.68 -31.74 29.08
C THR A 213 -17.76 -32.65 29.63
N GLY A 214 -18.96 -32.68 29.00
CA GLY A 214 -20.08 -33.55 29.38
C GLY A 214 -19.72 -35.04 29.27
N ILE A 215 -19.11 -35.44 28.17
CA ILE A 215 -18.65 -36.81 27.94
C ILE A 215 -17.61 -37.21 28.99
N THR A 216 -16.63 -36.36 29.29
CA THR A 216 -15.61 -36.59 30.31
C THR A 216 -16.26 -36.82 31.68
N TYR A 217 -17.28 -36.04 32.03
CA TYR A 217 -18.02 -36.24 33.28
C TYR A 217 -18.77 -37.59 33.31
N LEU A 218 -19.46 -37.92 32.22
CA LEU A 218 -20.23 -39.17 32.13
C LEU A 218 -19.32 -40.40 32.25
N LEU A 219 -18.16 -40.37 31.61
CA LEU A 219 -17.19 -41.48 31.59
C LEU A 219 -16.41 -41.62 32.90
N THR A 220 -15.93 -40.49 33.45
CA THR A 220 -15.00 -40.49 34.60
C THR A 220 -15.67 -40.27 35.95
N ARG A 221 -16.87 -39.70 35.97
CA ARG A 221 -17.59 -39.23 37.18
C ARG A 221 -16.72 -38.38 38.09
N ASN A 222 -15.68 -37.76 37.52
CA ASN A 222 -14.70 -36.97 38.25
C ASN A 222 -14.73 -35.51 37.78
N MET A 223 -15.23 -34.63 38.65
CA MET A 223 -15.38 -33.21 38.35
C MET A 223 -14.03 -32.47 38.11
N THR A 224 -12.96 -32.93 38.77
CA THR A 224 -11.63 -32.31 38.57
C THR A 224 -11.14 -32.54 37.14
N LYS A 225 -11.32 -33.77 36.60
CA LYS A 225 -11.01 -34.08 35.21
C LYS A 225 -11.92 -33.32 34.25
N THR A 226 -13.18 -33.17 34.59
CA THR A 226 -14.16 -32.40 33.81
C THR A 226 -13.81 -30.90 33.74
N LEU A 227 -13.43 -30.32 34.87
CA LEU A 227 -12.98 -28.93 34.92
C LEU A 227 -11.67 -28.71 34.16
N ALA A 228 -10.76 -29.68 34.12
CA ALA A 228 -9.51 -29.56 33.38
C ALA A 228 -9.75 -29.42 31.85
N VAL A 229 -10.78 -30.08 31.32
CA VAL A 229 -11.20 -29.90 29.91
C VAL A 229 -11.80 -28.52 29.70
N LEU A 230 -12.65 -28.06 30.59
CA LEU A 230 -13.34 -26.79 30.50
C LEU A 230 -12.41 -25.59 30.63
N MET A 231 -11.24 -25.75 31.27
CA MET A 231 -10.22 -24.68 31.45
C MET A 231 -9.36 -24.46 30.20
N VAL A 232 -9.46 -25.25 29.16
CA VAL A 232 -8.70 -25.11 27.94
C VAL A 232 -9.59 -24.47 26.87
N ASP A 233 -9.32 -23.19 26.60
CA ASP A 233 -10.00 -22.45 25.55
C ASP A 233 -9.11 -22.29 24.31
N PHE A 234 -9.67 -22.56 23.13
CA PHE A 234 -8.97 -22.38 21.87
C PHE A 234 -9.04 -20.93 21.37
N SER A 235 -10.02 -20.19 21.86
CA SER A 235 -10.39 -18.90 21.28
C SER A 235 -9.42 -17.78 21.69
N CYS A 236 -8.97 -17.71 22.94
CA CYS A 236 -8.06 -16.67 23.41
C CYS A 236 -6.78 -16.59 22.57
N ALA A 237 -6.13 -17.74 22.35
CA ALA A 237 -4.89 -17.78 21.60
C ALA A 237 -5.09 -17.43 20.11
N LEU A 238 -6.20 -17.88 19.50
CA LEU A 238 -6.51 -17.61 18.10
C LEU A 238 -6.86 -16.13 17.89
N LYS A 239 -7.76 -15.60 18.70
CA LYS A 239 -8.23 -14.20 18.60
C LYS A 239 -7.13 -13.18 18.88
N LEU A 240 -6.09 -13.53 19.64
CA LEU A 240 -4.96 -12.66 19.94
C LEU A 240 -3.80 -12.81 18.93
N ALA A 241 -3.35 -14.04 18.68
CA ALA A 241 -2.12 -14.28 17.93
C ALA A 241 -2.25 -13.92 16.45
N MET A 242 -3.46 -14.00 15.85
CA MET A 242 -3.65 -13.72 14.42
C MET A 242 -3.57 -12.22 14.12
N PRO A 243 -4.38 -11.34 14.75
CA PRO A 243 -4.27 -9.89 14.54
C PRO A 243 -2.87 -9.35 14.86
N VAL A 244 -2.24 -9.85 15.93
CA VAL A 244 -0.87 -9.45 16.30
C VAL A 244 0.14 -9.83 15.22
N SER A 245 -0.02 -10.99 14.58
CA SER A 245 0.84 -11.41 13.45
C SER A 245 0.69 -10.46 12.26
N VAL A 246 -0.56 -10.08 11.92
CA VAL A 246 -0.86 -9.15 10.82
C VAL A 246 -0.30 -7.76 11.11
N LEU A 247 -0.56 -7.21 12.30
CA LEU A 247 -0.03 -5.90 12.70
C LEU A 247 1.51 -5.88 12.71
N SER A 248 2.14 -6.98 13.13
CA SER A 248 3.61 -7.12 13.07
C SER A 248 4.13 -7.13 11.64
N ALA A 249 3.42 -7.79 10.72
CA ALA A 249 3.79 -7.81 9.30
C ALA A 249 3.63 -6.42 8.65
N ILE A 250 2.52 -5.71 8.93
CA ILE A 250 2.30 -4.35 8.45
C ILE A 250 3.38 -3.40 9.00
N ARG A 251 3.76 -3.55 10.29
CA ARG A 251 4.87 -2.79 10.88
C ARG A 251 6.18 -3.08 10.15
N GLU A 252 6.50 -4.35 9.87
CA GLU A 252 7.72 -4.73 9.17
C GLU A 252 7.71 -4.19 7.73
N ALA A 253 6.58 -4.26 7.02
CA ALA A 253 6.42 -3.65 5.70
C ALA A 253 6.72 -2.15 5.74
N SER A 254 6.26 -1.44 6.78
CA SER A 254 6.51 0.00 6.91
C SER A 254 8.00 0.35 7.10
N THR A 255 8.83 -0.55 7.62
CA THR A 255 10.29 -0.34 7.69
C THR A 255 10.96 -0.39 6.32
N HIS A 256 10.31 -0.98 5.33
CA HIS A 256 10.69 -1.02 3.92
C HIS A 256 9.96 0.05 3.09
N SER A 257 9.42 1.09 3.73
CA SER A 257 8.66 2.15 3.05
C SER A 257 7.39 1.64 2.32
N ILE A 258 6.84 0.52 2.77
CA ILE A 258 5.63 -0.10 2.23
C ILE A 258 4.48 0.14 3.22
N THR A 259 3.42 0.81 2.77
CA THR A 259 2.20 1.01 3.54
C THR A 259 1.10 0.08 3.04
N VAL A 260 0.55 -0.76 3.90
CA VAL A 260 -0.52 -1.72 3.58
C VAL A 260 -1.78 -1.34 4.34
N LYS A 261 -2.90 -1.20 3.65
CA LYS A 261 -4.18 -0.75 4.24
C LYS A 261 -4.91 -1.84 5.06
N GLY A 262 -4.49 -3.10 5.00
CA GLY A 262 -5.12 -4.15 5.80
C GLY A 262 -4.62 -5.56 5.53
N GLY A 263 -4.90 -6.47 6.47
CA GLY A 263 -4.45 -7.86 6.44
C GLY A 263 -4.95 -8.65 5.23
N LYS A 264 -6.14 -8.33 4.73
CA LYS A 264 -6.71 -8.98 3.53
C LYS A 264 -5.84 -8.78 2.29
N TYR A 265 -5.14 -7.65 2.19
CA TYR A 265 -4.26 -7.37 1.05
C TYR A 265 -2.95 -8.14 1.14
N MET A 266 -2.44 -8.36 2.37
CA MET A 266 -1.29 -9.27 2.56
C MET A 266 -1.65 -10.72 2.23
N GLU A 267 -2.84 -11.18 2.57
CA GLU A 267 -3.33 -12.50 2.17
C GLU A 267 -3.44 -12.60 0.64
N ALA A 268 -4.10 -11.64 -0.01
CA ALA A 268 -4.25 -11.60 -1.45
C ALA A 268 -2.88 -11.53 -2.17
N MET A 269 -1.92 -10.76 -1.61
CA MET A 269 -0.55 -10.71 -2.10
C MET A 269 0.18 -12.05 -1.98
N ALA A 270 -0.01 -12.77 -0.86
CA ALA A 270 0.57 -14.10 -0.67
C ALA A 270 0.03 -15.12 -1.69
N ASP A 271 -1.27 -15.06 -1.98
CA ASP A 271 -1.97 -15.99 -2.88
C ASP A 271 -1.91 -15.56 -4.36
N ALA A 272 -1.40 -14.37 -4.66
CA ALA A 272 -1.36 -13.86 -6.02
C ALA A 272 -0.44 -14.69 -6.91
N THR A 273 -0.95 -15.00 -8.10
CA THR A 273 -0.26 -15.76 -9.16
C THR A 273 0.03 -14.91 -10.39
N THR A 274 -0.71 -13.83 -10.59
CA THR A 274 -0.60 -12.93 -11.73
C THR A 274 -0.24 -11.54 -11.25
N ILE A 275 0.73 -10.90 -11.91
CA ILE A 275 1.11 -9.51 -11.67
C ILE A 275 1.07 -8.75 -12.98
N VAL A 276 0.47 -7.57 -12.95
CA VAL A 276 0.33 -6.66 -14.09
C VAL A 276 1.08 -5.38 -13.76
N PHE A 277 2.05 -5.04 -14.58
CA PHE A 277 2.79 -3.79 -14.50
C PHE A 277 2.28 -2.80 -15.54
N ASP A 278 1.97 -1.58 -15.12
CA ASP A 278 2.06 -0.46 -16.05
C ASP A 278 3.52 -0.23 -16.43
N LYS A 279 3.79 0.23 -17.66
CA LYS A 279 5.15 0.55 -18.08
C LYS A 279 5.62 1.87 -17.45
N THR A 280 4.89 2.94 -17.74
CA THR A 280 5.33 4.32 -17.48
C THR A 280 5.24 4.65 -15.99
N GLY A 281 6.35 5.15 -15.41
CA GLY A 281 6.38 5.47 -13.97
C GLY A 281 6.46 4.26 -13.04
N THR A 282 6.34 3.05 -13.58
CA THR A 282 6.42 1.79 -12.83
C THR A 282 7.69 1.01 -13.20
N LEU A 283 7.74 0.42 -14.39
CA LEU A 283 8.97 -0.22 -14.91
C LEU A 283 10.00 0.81 -15.37
N THR A 284 9.57 2.02 -15.66
CA THR A 284 10.40 3.17 -16.03
C THR A 284 10.40 4.24 -14.93
N LYS A 285 11.32 5.21 -15.06
CA LYS A 285 11.46 6.30 -14.08
C LYS A 285 10.49 7.47 -14.29
N ALA A 286 9.64 7.44 -15.34
CA ALA A 286 8.80 8.57 -15.80
C ALA A 286 9.60 9.89 -15.98
N LYS A 287 10.87 9.76 -16.34
CA LYS A 287 11.78 10.87 -16.62
C LYS A 287 12.33 10.69 -18.02
N PRO A 288 11.54 11.01 -19.05
CA PRO A 288 11.98 10.87 -20.42
C PRO A 288 13.25 11.70 -20.67
N VAL A 289 14.18 11.11 -21.41
CA VAL A 289 15.46 11.70 -21.80
C VAL A 289 15.63 11.61 -23.31
N VAL A 290 16.36 12.54 -23.90
CA VAL A 290 16.76 12.47 -25.30
C VAL A 290 17.91 11.49 -25.40
N SER A 291 17.69 10.36 -26.09
CA SER A 291 18.71 9.33 -26.32
C SER A 291 19.54 9.64 -27.58
N ASP A 292 18.93 10.21 -28.62
CA ASP A 292 19.63 10.56 -29.87
C ASP A 292 18.92 11.70 -30.60
N VAL A 293 19.66 12.42 -31.43
CA VAL A 293 19.15 13.46 -32.35
C VAL A 293 19.65 13.13 -33.75
N VAL A 294 18.80 12.50 -34.53
CA VAL A 294 19.12 12.09 -35.91
C VAL A 294 18.87 13.28 -36.85
N SER A 295 19.94 13.88 -37.37
CA SER A 295 19.87 15.00 -38.31
C SER A 295 19.51 14.53 -39.72
N PHE A 296 18.60 15.23 -40.38
CA PHE A 296 18.21 15.13 -41.80
C PHE A 296 18.59 16.40 -42.57
N SER A 297 19.42 17.26 -41.97
CA SER A 297 19.95 18.47 -42.58
C SER A 297 21.42 18.32 -42.89
N GLU A 298 21.87 18.81 -44.04
CA GLU A 298 23.29 18.89 -44.40
C GLU A 298 23.93 20.16 -43.84
N GLU A 299 23.11 21.17 -43.49
CA GLU A 299 23.57 22.48 -43.07
C GLU A 299 23.66 22.65 -41.55
N LEU A 300 22.79 21.95 -40.80
CA LEU A 300 22.65 22.07 -39.34
C LEU A 300 23.14 20.83 -38.62
N SER A 301 23.94 21.02 -37.60
CA SER A 301 24.39 19.94 -36.72
C SER A 301 23.27 19.45 -35.80
N SER A 302 23.41 18.21 -35.27
CA SER A 302 22.45 17.65 -34.30
C SER A 302 22.29 18.54 -33.06
N ASP A 303 23.35 19.22 -32.61
CA ASP A 303 23.30 20.13 -31.46
C ASP A 303 22.55 21.43 -31.79
N GLU A 304 22.68 21.96 -33.00
CA GLU A 304 21.91 23.12 -33.45
C GLU A 304 20.42 22.79 -33.59
N LEU A 305 20.10 21.62 -34.13
CA LEU A 305 18.73 21.11 -34.25
C LEU A 305 18.09 20.86 -32.89
N LEU A 306 18.86 20.32 -31.92
CA LEU A 306 18.43 20.16 -30.54
C LEU A 306 18.17 21.52 -29.86
N ARG A 307 19.04 22.50 -30.11
CA ARG A 307 18.87 23.88 -29.61
C ARG A 307 17.61 24.54 -30.15
N ILE A 308 17.32 24.36 -31.46
CA ILE A 308 16.10 24.85 -32.11
C ILE A 308 14.87 24.18 -31.49
N ALA A 309 14.89 22.86 -31.34
CA ALA A 309 13.81 22.11 -30.74
C ALA A 309 13.56 22.54 -29.27
N ALA A 310 14.62 22.72 -28.49
CA ALA A 310 14.51 23.18 -27.10
C ALA A 310 13.90 24.58 -27.01
N CYS A 311 14.27 25.49 -27.89
CA CYS A 311 13.69 26.83 -27.98
C CYS A 311 12.17 26.79 -28.29
N MET A 312 11.72 25.86 -29.15
CA MET A 312 10.30 25.70 -29.46
C MET A 312 9.52 25.08 -28.29
N GLU A 313 10.11 24.14 -27.56
CA GLU A 313 9.47 23.37 -26.50
C GLU A 313 9.53 24.04 -25.12
N GLU A 314 10.35 25.08 -24.92
CA GLU A 314 10.63 25.68 -23.61
C GLU A 314 9.37 26.18 -22.88
N HIS A 315 8.39 26.64 -23.61
CA HIS A 315 7.16 27.19 -23.04
C HIS A 315 6.06 26.15 -22.78
N PHE A 316 6.32 24.86 -23.05
CA PHE A 316 5.34 23.81 -22.95
C PHE A 316 5.70 22.80 -21.84
N PRO A 317 4.90 22.68 -20.78
CA PRO A 317 5.26 21.93 -19.59
C PRO A 317 5.01 20.41 -19.67
N HIS A 318 4.94 19.80 -20.88
CA HIS A 318 4.79 18.36 -20.98
C HIS A 318 6.12 17.60 -20.89
N SER A 319 6.07 16.29 -20.59
CA SER A 319 7.25 15.49 -20.26
C SER A 319 8.29 15.40 -21.38
N MET A 320 7.86 15.29 -22.65
CA MET A 320 8.76 15.24 -23.80
C MET A 320 9.46 16.58 -24.03
N ALA A 321 8.73 17.69 -23.90
CA ALA A 321 9.29 19.04 -23.99
C ALA A 321 10.40 19.24 -22.95
N ARG A 322 10.13 18.85 -21.69
CA ARG A 322 11.15 18.89 -20.63
C ARG A 322 12.37 18.05 -20.94
N ALA A 323 12.22 16.88 -21.57
CA ALA A 323 13.34 16.04 -21.97
C ALA A 323 14.24 16.76 -22.98
N VAL A 324 13.65 17.40 -24.00
CA VAL A 324 14.38 18.15 -25.04
C VAL A 324 15.10 19.36 -24.45
N VAL A 325 14.40 20.15 -23.61
CA VAL A 325 14.98 21.33 -22.95
C VAL A 325 16.11 20.95 -22.00
N ASN A 326 15.95 19.86 -21.22
CA ASN A 326 16.99 19.38 -20.31
C ASN A 326 18.21 18.87 -21.07
N ALA A 327 18.02 18.12 -22.16
CA ALA A 327 19.14 17.65 -23.00
C ALA A 327 19.94 18.81 -23.60
N ALA A 328 19.28 19.89 -24.02
CA ALA A 328 19.95 21.10 -24.49
C ALA A 328 20.71 21.79 -23.35
N LYS A 329 20.14 21.87 -22.15
CA LYS A 329 20.82 22.43 -20.95
C LYS A 329 22.05 21.64 -20.54
N GLU A 330 21.97 20.30 -20.53
CA GLU A 330 23.09 19.42 -20.19
C GLU A 330 24.26 19.57 -21.16
N LYS A 331 23.97 19.82 -22.44
CA LYS A 331 24.98 20.12 -23.47
C LYS A 331 25.43 21.58 -23.47
N HIS A 332 24.96 22.40 -22.53
CA HIS A 332 25.23 23.84 -22.44
C HIS A 332 24.88 24.63 -23.71
N LEU A 333 23.85 24.19 -24.44
CA LEU A 333 23.36 24.87 -25.62
C LEU A 333 22.51 26.06 -25.20
N VAL A 334 23.16 27.24 -25.09
CA VAL A 334 22.48 28.49 -24.77
C VAL A 334 21.71 28.95 -25.99
N HIS A 335 20.46 29.33 -25.82
CA HIS A 335 19.65 29.97 -26.86
C HIS A 335 19.10 31.32 -26.33
N GLU A 336 19.12 32.32 -27.19
CA GLU A 336 18.29 33.50 -27.03
C GLU A 336 16.92 33.16 -27.66
N GLU A 337 15.83 33.82 -27.22
CA GLU A 337 14.52 33.61 -27.83
C GLU A 337 14.60 33.93 -29.33
N MET A 338 14.55 32.86 -30.16
CA MET A 338 14.74 32.99 -31.62
C MET A 338 13.43 32.91 -32.38
N HIS A 339 12.31 32.69 -31.68
CA HIS A 339 11.01 32.50 -32.30
C HIS A 339 10.13 33.77 -32.20
N SER A 340 9.26 33.95 -33.19
CA SER A 340 8.12 34.85 -33.13
C SER A 340 6.96 34.19 -32.37
N LYS A 341 5.74 34.64 -32.53
CA LYS A 341 4.57 34.05 -31.89
C LYS A 341 4.48 32.55 -32.12
N VAL A 342 4.49 31.76 -31.04
CA VAL A 342 4.34 30.29 -31.07
C VAL A 342 2.84 29.92 -31.14
N GLU A 343 2.45 29.10 -32.11
CA GLU A 343 1.11 28.56 -32.20
C GLU A 343 1.13 27.10 -31.74
N TYR A 344 0.46 26.82 -30.61
CA TYR A 344 0.29 25.50 -30.07
C TYR A 344 -0.97 24.85 -30.62
N ILE A 345 -0.82 23.67 -31.25
CA ILE A 345 -1.93 22.87 -31.74
C ILE A 345 -2.12 21.72 -30.77
N VAL A 346 -3.20 21.80 -29.97
CA VAL A 346 -3.49 20.84 -28.89
C VAL A 346 -3.41 19.40 -29.39
N ALA A 347 -2.65 18.56 -28.67
CA ALA A 347 -2.40 17.14 -28.92
C ALA A 347 -1.64 16.80 -30.24
N HIS A 348 -1.15 17.78 -31.01
CA HIS A 348 -0.50 17.52 -32.29
C HIS A 348 0.95 18.01 -32.32
N GLY A 349 1.21 19.28 -31.98
CA GLY A 349 2.56 19.83 -32.01
C GLY A 349 2.60 21.37 -31.95
N ILE A 350 3.74 21.91 -32.31
CA ILE A 350 4.05 23.34 -32.24
C ILE A 350 4.43 23.82 -33.65
N SER A 351 3.87 24.96 -34.06
CA SER A 351 4.25 25.68 -35.26
C SER A 351 4.71 27.07 -34.90
N THR A 352 5.86 27.50 -35.44
CA THR A 352 6.40 28.84 -35.22
C THR A 352 7.27 29.28 -36.39
N THR A 353 7.79 30.51 -36.34
CA THR A 353 8.78 31.02 -37.28
C THR A 353 10.08 31.34 -36.55
N ILE A 354 11.17 30.68 -36.99
CA ILE A 354 12.52 30.86 -36.44
C ILE A 354 13.38 31.50 -37.52
N GLU A 355 13.98 32.64 -37.22
CA GLU A 355 14.82 33.41 -38.17
C GLU A 355 14.14 33.62 -39.54
N GLY A 356 12.82 33.82 -39.56
CA GLY A 356 12.03 34.02 -40.78
C GLY A 356 11.64 32.73 -41.53
N LYS A 357 12.04 31.55 -41.05
CA LYS A 357 11.70 30.25 -41.63
C LYS A 357 10.60 29.58 -40.80
N LYS A 358 9.59 28.98 -41.44
CA LYS A 358 8.57 28.21 -40.75
C LYS A 358 9.19 26.94 -40.17
N ALA A 359 9.04 26.72 -38.85
CA ALA A 359 9.48 25.54 -38.14
C ALA A 359 8.29 24.89 -37.44
N VAL A 360 8.21 23.56 -37.51
CA VAL A 360 7.18 22.75 -36.86
C VAL A 360 7.83 21.60 -36.12
N ILE A 361 7.35 21.29 -34.90
CA ILE A 361 7.80 20.17 -34.11
C ILE A 361 6.59 19.44 -33.52
N GLY A 362 6.58 18.09 -33.56
CA GLY A 362 5.47 17.32 -33.04
C GLY A 362 5.49 15.85 -33.46
N SER A 363 4.31 15.23 -33.40
CA SER A 363 4.12 13.83 -33.80
C SER A 363 4.30 13.64 -35.31
N TRP A 364 4.48 12.37 -35.73
CA TRP A 364 4.50 11.99 -37.15
C TRP A 364 3.29 12.53 -37.91
N HIS A 365 2.08 12.27 -37.35
CA HIS A 365 0.83 12.72 -37.95
C HIS A 365 0.82 14.23 -38.23
N PHE A 366 1.19 15.01 -37.20
CA PHE A 366 1.22 16.46 -37.31
C PHE A 366 2.22 16.95 -38.37
N VAL A 367 3.48 16.46 -38.33
CA VAL A 367 4.54 16.99 -39.19
C VAL A 367 4.39 16.49 -40.63
N MET A 368 4.05 15.21 -40.83
CA MET A 368 4.05 14.60 -42.16
C MET A 368 2.68 14.61 -42.85
N GLU A 369 1.58 14.48 -42.11
CA GLU A 369 0.24 14.39 -42.70
C GLU A 369 -0.48 15.74 -42.67
N ASP A 370 -0.49 16.47 -41.56
CA ASP A 370 -1.16 17.78 -41.43
C ASP A 370 -0.36 18.88 -42.12
N GLU A 371 0.93 19.03 -41.74
CA GLU A 371 1.83 20.04 -42.27
C GLU A 371 2.49 19.65 -43.60
N LYS A 372 2.31 18.39 -44.05
CA LYS A 372 2.78 17.83 -45.34
C LYS A 372 4.28 18.04 -45.57
N CYS A 373 5.07 17.94 -44.53
CA CYS A 373 6.52 18.01 -44.64
C CYS A 373 7.05 16.74 -45.33
N VAL A 374 8.19 16.86 -46.01
CA VAL A 374 8.79 15.76 -46.78
C VAL A 374 10.15 15.37 -46.22
N ILE A 375 10.52 14.12 -46.34
CA ILE A 375 11.87 13.64 -46.06
C ILE A 375 12.79 14.13 -47.20
N PRO A 376 13.98 14.74 -46.89
CA PRO A 376 14.91 15.15 -47.92
C PRO A 376 15.38 14.01 -48.82
N GLU A 377 15.55 14.25 -50.12
CA GLU A 377 16.00 13.26 -51.09
C GLU A 377 17.33 12.61 -50.66
N GLY A 378 17.39 11.28 -50.70
CA GLY A 378 18.58 10.49 -50.32
C GLY A 378 18.72 10.24 -48.82
N MET A 379 17.76 10.66 -48.00
CA MET A 379 17.73 10.43 -46.54
C MET A 379 16.72 9.35 -46.10
N GLU A 380 16.05 8.69 -47.08
CA GLU A 380 14.99 7.69 -46.82
C GLU A 380 15.57 6.49 -46.05
N ASP A 381 16.75 6.01 -46.45
CA ASP A 381 17.43 4.89 -45.79
C ASP A 381 17.75 5.23 -44.33
N ARG A 382 18.15 6.47 -44.03
CA ARG A 382 18.41 6.95 -42.67
C ARG A 382 17.14 7.00 -41.82
N PHE A 383 16.02 7.33 -42.44
CA PHE A 383 14.71 7.33 -41.81
C PHE A 383 14.24 5.92 -41.47
N GLU A 384 14.44 4.93 -42.35
CA GLU A 384 14.08 3.54 -42.10
C GLU A 384 14.91 2.90 -40.96
N HIS A 385 16.12 3.43 -40.68
CA HIS A 385 17.01 2.94 -39.64
C HIS A 385 16.92 3.72 -38.33
N LEU A 386 15.86 4.50 -38.11
CA LEU A 386 15.63 5.17 -36.82
C LEU A 386 15.49 4.15 -35.67
N PRO A 387 16.01 4.48 -34.48
CA PRO A 387 15.87 3.62 -33.30
C PRO A 387 14.39 3.30 -33.02
N LEU A 388 14.05 2.03 -32.90
CA LEU A 388 12.68 1.55 -32.74
C LEU A 388 12.20 1.56 -31.28
N GLU A 389 13.13 1.70 -30.34
CA GLU A 389 12.85 1.58 -28.90
C GLU A 389 12.44 2.89 -28.24
N CYS A 390 12.50 4.01 -28.96
CA CYS A 390 12.20 5.34 -28.46
C CYS A 390 10.96 5.96 -29.14
N SER A 391 10.37 6.94 -28.47
CA SER A 391 9.38 7.81 -29.05
C SER A 391 10.06 8.87 -29.93
N HIS A 392 9.49 9.13 -31.10
CA HIS A 392 10.05 10.06 -32.06
C HIS A 392 9.31 11.40 -32.00
N LEU A 393 10.07 12.48 -31.84
CA LEU A 393 9.61 13.85 -31.99
C LEU A 393 10.23 14.42 -33.27
N TYR A 394 9.38 14.81 -34.22
CA TYR A 394 9.79 15.23 -35.56
C TYR A 394 9.90 16.75 -35.62
N LEU A 395 11.06 17.25 -36.04
CA LEU A 395 11.32 18.66 -36.29
C LEU A 395 11.46 18.88 -37.80
N ALA A 396 10.63 19.75 -38.37
CA ALA A 396 10.75 20.15 -39.78
C ALA A 396 10.91 21.67 -39.91
N ILE A 397 11.70 22.09 -40.91
CA ILE A 397 11.97 23.49 -41.22
C ILE A 397 11.70 23.70 -42.70
N GLU A 398 10.91 24.75 -43.04
CA GLU A 398 10.51 25.08 -44.42
C GLU A 398 9.90 23.87 -45.17
N GLY A 399 9.10 23.05 -44.48
CA GLY A 399 8.40 21.89 -45.07
C GLY A 399 9.28 20.66 -45.30
N LYS A 400 10.54 20.67 -44.84
CA LYS A 400 11.44 19.50 -44.92
C LYS A 400 11.79 19.00 -43.52
N LEU A 401 11.80 17.68 -43.33
CA LEU A 401 12.27 17.07 -42.11
C LEU A 401 13.72 17.47 -41.86
N ALA A 402 13.99 18.10 -40.73
CA ALA A 402 15.31 18.58 -40.33
C ALA A 402 15.96 17.66 -39.29
N ALA A 403 15.18 17.13 -38.32
CA ALA A 403 15.65 16.18 -37.33
C ALA A 403 14.53 15.27 -36.83
N VAL A 404 14.92 14.11 -36.35
CA VAL A 404 14.11 13.25 -35.48
C VAL A 404 14.81 13.14 -34.14
N ILE A 405 14.13 13.61 -33.10
CA ILE A 405 14.62 13.56 -31.72
C ILE A 405 14.06 12.30 -31.10
N CYS A 406 14.94 11.38 -30.73
CA CYS A 406 14.61 10.13 -30.07
C CYS A 406 14.52 10.36 -28.57
N VAL A 407 13.32 10.17 -28.02
CA VAL A 407 13.05 10.33 -26.58
C VAL A 407 12.69 8.98 -26.02
N GLU A 408 13.41 8.55 -25.00
CA GLU A 408 13.12 7.33 -24.27
C GLU A 408 12.80 7.62 -22.80
N ASP A 409 11.94 6.79 -22.22
CA ASP A 409 11.73 6.74 -20.78
C ASP A 409 12.55 5.56 -20.25
N PRO A 410 13.68 5.82 -19.57
CA PRO A 410 14.63 4.76 -19.24
C PRO A 410 14.02 3.77 -18.26
N LEU A 411 14.19 2.48 -18.56
CA LEU A 411 13.84 1.40 -17.65
C LEU A 411 14.63 1.56 -16.33
N ARG A 412 14.00 1.19 -15.23
CA ARG A 412 14.68 1.02 -13.95
C ARG A 412 15.73 -0.08 -14.08
N GLU A 413 16.90 0.14 -13.52
CA GLU A 413 18.01 -0.81 -13.61
C GLU A 413 17.65 -2.18 -13.01
N GLU A 414 16.87 -2.16 -11.93
CA GLU A 414 16.42 -3.34 -11.21
C GLU A 414 15.18 -4.04 -11.82
N ALA A 415 14.56 -3.51 -12.88
CA ALA A 415 13.29 -4.01 -13.39
C ALA A 415 13.33 -5.51 -13.78
N ALA A 416 14.36 -5.93 -14.52
CA ALA A 416 14.51 -7.32 -14.94
C ALA A 416 14.79 -8.26 -13.76
N ASP A 417 15.62 -7.82 -12.80
CA ASP A 417 15.92 -8.59 -11.60
C ASP A 417 14.68 -8.74 -10.70
N ALA A 418 13.93 -7.66 -10.50
CA ALA A 418 12.68 -7.70 -9.73
C ALA A 418 11.65 -8.64 -10.34
N VAL A 419 11.48 -8.64 -11.67
CA VAL A 419 10.59 -9.58 -12.38
C VAL A 419 11.04 -11.02 -12.18
N ARG A 420 12.34 -11.31 -12.30
CA ARG A 420 12.88 -12.66 -12.04
C ARG A 420 12.61 -13.10 -10.61
N GLU A 421 12.90 -12.25 -9.61
CA GLU A 421 12.69 -12.57 -8.20
C GLU A 421 11.21 -12.75 -7.84
N LEU A 422 10.29 -12.01 -8.47
CA LEU A 422 8.85 -12.20 -8.31
C LEU A 422 8.42 -13.58 -8.81
N LYS A 423 8.96 -14.05 -9.94
CA LYS A 423 8.72 -15.42 -10.44
C LYS A 423 9.25 -16.47 -9.46
N GLU A 424 10.43 -16.27 -8.90
CA GLU A 424 11.00 -17.13 -7.85
C GLU A 424 10.15 -17.11 -6.56
N ALA A 425 9.53 -15.97 -6.23
CA ALA A 425 8.62 -15.82 -5.09
C ALA A 425 7.21 -16.41 -5.33
N GLY A 426 6.95 -17.03 -6.51
CA GLY A 426 5.73 -17.76 -6.80
C GLY A 426 4.72 -17.05 -7.72
N ILE A 427 5.07 -15.94 -8.34
CA ILE A 427 4.29 -15.35 -9.43
C ILE A 427 4.50 -16.20 -10.69
N THR A 428 3.41 -16.70 -11.26
CA THR A 428 3.44 -17.59 -12.43
C THR A 428 3.23 -16.86 -13.75
N LYS A 429 2.66 -15.65 -13.71
CA LYS A 429 2.36 -14.84 -14.89
C LYS A 429 2.68 -13.38 -14.61
N VAL A 430 3.62 -12.81 -15.36
CA VAL A 430 3.99 -11.39 -15.32
C VAL A 430 3.57 -10.73 -16.62
N VAL A 431 2.74 -9.71 -16.55
CA VAL A 431 2.17 -9.00 -17.67
C VAL A 431 2.62 -7.54 -17.66
N MET A 432 2.96 -6.99 -18.81
CA MET A 432 3.20 -5.55 -18.99
C MET A 432 2.09 -4.94 -19.85
N MET A 433 1.57 -3.80 -19.45
CA MET A 433 0.61 -3.01 -20.21
C MET A 433 1.15 -1.62 -20.49
N THR A 434 0.99 -1.12 -21.71
CA THR A 434 1.48 0.19 -22.13
C THR A 434 0.61 0.80 -23.22
N GLY A 435 0.52 2.14 -23.23
CA GLY A 435 -0.05 2.88 -24.36
C GLY A 435 0.90 3.04 -25.56
N ASP A 436 2.16 2.54 -25.45
CA ASP A 436 3.15 2.64 -26.53
C ASP A 436 2.80 1.73 -27.71
N SER A 437 3.48 1.99 -28.82
CA SER A 437 3.40 1.15 -30.02
C SER A 437 3.87 -0.29 -29.77
N GLU A 438 3.34 -1.23 -30.57
CA GLU A 438 3.69 -2.65 -30.52
C GLU A 438 5.22 -2.88 -30.54
N ARG A 439 5.95 -2.14 -31.37
CA ARG A 439 7.42 -2.29 -31.51
C ARG A 439 8.16 -1.96 -30.22
N THR A 440 7.80 -0.83 -29.59
CA THR A 440 8.40 -0.38 -28.33
C THR A 440 8.05 -1.35 -27.19
N ALA A 441 6.78 -1.75 -27.12
CA ALA A 441 6.31 -2.69 -26.11
C ALA A 441 7.03 -4.05 -26.18
N ALA A 442 7.20 -4.61 -27.38
CA ALA A 442 7.89 -5.88 -27.59
C ALA A 442 9.36 -5.83 -27.17
N ALA A 443 10.07 -4.74 -27.50
CA ALA A 443 11.49 -4.55 -27.14
C ALA A 443 11.66 -4.49 -25.61
N ILE A 444 10.82 -3.72 -24.92
CA ILE A 444 10.84 -3.58 -23.46
C ILE A 444 10.45 -4.89 -22.78
N ALA A 445 9.39 -5.55 -23.22
CA ALA A 445 8.92 -6.83 -22.68
C ALA A 445 10.03 -7.89 -22.69
N LYS A 446 10.75 -7.99 -23.81
CA LYS A 446 11.90 -8.89 -23.95
C LYS A 446 13.05 -8.53 -23.01
N ARG A 447 13.34 -7.24 -22.81
CA ARG A 447 14.43 -6.77 -21.96
C ARG A 447 14.12 -6.98 -20.49
N VAL A 448 12.87 -6.76 -20.05
CA VAL A 448 12.42 -6.96 -18.67
C VAL A 448 12.14 -8.43 -18.36
N GLY A 449 11.79 -9.24 -19.36
CA GLY A 449 11.53 -10.67 -19.18
C GLY A 449 10.12 -10.98 -18.68
N VAL A 450 9.12 -10.17 -19.05
CA VAL A 450 7.70 -10.45 -18.79
C VAL A 450 7.19 -11.60 -19.67
N ASP A 451 6.10 -12.24 -19.24
CA ASP A 451 5.53 -13.40 -19.95
C ASP A 451 4.58 -12.98 -21.08
N GLU A 452 3.82 -11.90 -20.85
CA GLU A 452 2.90 -11.32 -21.82
C GLU A 452 3.02 -9.79 -21.80
N TYR A 453 2.72 -9.15 -22.91
CA TYR A 453 2.60 -7.70 -22.98
C TYR A 453 1.43 -7.29 -23.86
N TYR A 454 0.90 -6.10 -23.59
CA TYR A 454 -0.17 -5.47 -24.36
C TYR A 454 0.23 -4.04 -24.68
N SER A 455 0.23 -3.69 -25.96
CA SER A 455 0.54 -2.38 -26.52
C SER A 455 -0.73 -1.60 -26.82
N GLU A 456 -0.63 -0.28 -26.96
CA GLU A 456 -1.72 0.62 -27.35
C GLU A 456 -2.97 0.50 -26.45
N VAL A 457 -2.75 0.16 -25.15
CA VAL A 457 -3.80 -0.14 -24.18
C VAL A 457 -4.36 1.16 -23.59
N LEU A 458 -5.68 1.30 -23.59
CA LEU A 458 -6.38 2.37 -22.90
C LEU A 458 -6.57 2.04 -21.41
N PRO A 459 -6.78 3.03 -20.53
CA PRO A 459 -7.02 2.80 -19.11
C PRO A 459 -8.15 1.80 -18.81
N GLU A 460 -9.22 1.82 -19.60
CA GLU A 460 -10.39 0.93 -19.47
C GLU A 460 -10.04 -0.53 -19.81
N ASP A 461 -9.14 -0.74 -20.77
CA ASP A 461 -8.70 -2.07 -21.17
C ASP A 461 -7.90 -2.75 -20.06
N LYS A 462 -7.08 -1.97 -19.31
CA LYS A 462 -6.33 -2.47 -18.16
C LYS A 462 -7.26 -3.03 -17.09
N ALA A 463 -8.33 -2.30 -16.76
CA ALA A 463 -9.32 -2.76 -15.79
C ALA A 463 -10.07 -4.00 -16.27
N SER A 464 -10.49 -4.02 -17.55
CA SER A 464 -11.17 -5.15 -18.16
C SER A 464 -10.31 -6.43 -18.15
N PHE A 465 -9.00 -6.29 -18.40
CA PHE A 465 -8.06 -7.42 -18.31
C PHE A 465 -7.98 -7.97 -16.89
N VAL A 466 -7.83 -7.08 -15.88
CA VAL A 466 -7.77 -7.46 -14.48
C VAL A 466 -9.04 -8.20 -14.04
N GLU A 467 -10.22 -7.71 -14.44
CA GLU A 467 -11.50 -8.35 -14.13
C GLU A 467 -11.61 -9.73 -14.77
N LYS A 468 -11.22 -9.87 -16.03
CA LYS A 468 -11.21 -11.15 -16.76
C LYS A 468 -10.29 -12.19 -16.09
N GLU A 469 -9.09 -11.79 -15.67
CA GLU A 469 -8.18 -12.69 -14.95
C GLU A 469 -8.77 -13.12 -13.59
N LYS A 470 -9.48 -12.22 -12.89
CA LYS A 470 -10.19 -12.55 -11.63
C LYS A 470 -11.36 -13.49 -11.85
N GLU A 471 -12.12 -13.34 -12.93
CA GLU A 471 -13.20 -14.27 -13.32
C GLU A 471 -12.67 -15.69 -13.60
N LEU A 472 -11.45 -15.80 -14.10
CA LEU A 472 -10.74 -17.08 -14.25
C LEU A 472 -10.24 -17.67 -12.93
N GLY A 473 -10.46 -16.96 -11.81
CA GLY A 473 -10.08 -17.41 -10.46
C GLY A 473 -8.65 -17.02 -10.05
N HIS A 474 -7.96 -16.23 -10.84
CA HIS A 474 -6.62 -15.76 -10.51
C HIS A 474 -6.67 -14.60 -9.50
N LYS A 475 -5.71 -14.56 -8.58
CA LYS A 475 -5.45 -13.39 -7.73
C LYS A 475 -4.46 -12.49 -8.47
N VAL A 476 -4.90 -11.28 -8.79
CA VAL A 476 -4.17 -10.33 -9.63
C VAL A 476 -3.64 -9.17 -8.77
N ILE A 477 -2.35 -8.90 -8.91
CA ILE A 477 -1.71 -7.67 -8.43
C ILE A 477 -1.64 -6.71 -9.63
N MET A 478 -2.12 -5.49 -9.46
CA MET A 478 -1.92 -4.39 -10.42
C MET A 478 -0.98 -3.37 -9.84
N ILE A 479 0.02 -2.96 -10.61
CA ILE A 479 1.01 -1.97 -10.20
C ILE A 479 1.02 -0.83 -11.19
N GLY A 480 0.89 0.40 -10.69
CA GLY A 480 0.85 1.60 -11.51
C GLY A 480 1.26 2.85 -10.75
N ASP A 481 1.42 3.97 -11.46
CA ASP A 481 1.75 5.29 -10.91
C ASP A 481 0.51 6.13 -10.55
N GLY A 482 -0.65 5.73 -11.02
CA GLY A 482 -1.96 5.95 -10.45
C GLY A 482 -2.98 6.85 -11.08
N ILE A 483 -2.73 7.80 -11.93
CA ILE A 483 -3.85 8.63 -12.44
C ILE A 483 -4.61 7.83 -13.51
N ASN A 484 -3.88 7.26 -14.46
CA ASN A 484 -4.46 6.49 -15.56
C ASN A 484 -4.83 5.06 -15.17
N ASP A 485 -4.29 4.56 -14.06
CA ASP A 485 -4.44 3.18 -13.61
C ASP A 485 -5.44 3.01 -12.45
N SER A 486 -6.05 4.10 -11.99
CA SER A 486 -6.92 4.11 -10.81
C SER A 486 -8.05 3.07 -10.87
N LEU A 487 -8.67 2.89 -12.03
CA LEU A 487 -9.71 1.90 -12.26
C LEU A 487 -9.15 0.47 -12.18
N ALA A 488 -8.02 0.20 -12.82
CA ALA A 488 -7.35 -1.10 -12.79
C ALA A 488 -6.82 -1.46 -11.40
N LEU A 489 -6.25 -0.46 -10.67
CA LEU A 489 -5.79 -0.62 -9.29
C LEU A 489 -6.94 -1.02 -8.36
N SER A 490 -8.10 -0.34 -8.49
CA SER A 490 -9.27 -0.65 -7.65
C SER A 490 -9.94 -1.97 -8.01
N SER A 491 -9.87 -2.40 -9.27
CA SER A 491 -10.42 -3.69 -9.73
C SER A 491 -9.55 -4.88 -9.34
N ALA A 492 -8.27 -4.69 -9.05
CA ALA A 492 -7.32 -5.76 -8.73
C ALA A 492 -7.63 -6.45 -7.39
N SER A 493 -7.02 -7.62 -7.16
CA SER A 493 -7.03 -8.26 -5.84
C SER A 493 -6.15 -7.49 -4.86
N VAL A 494 -5.06 -6.89 -5.38
CA VAL A 494 -4.20 -5.93 -4.67
C VAL A 494 -3.77 -4.87 -5.69
N GLY A 495 -4.17 -3.63 -5.47
CA GLY A 495 -3.67 -2.47 -6.20
C GLY A 495 -2.46 -1.87 -5.49
N ILE A 496 -1.34 -1.72 -6.18
CA ILE A 496 -0.09 -1.18 -5.64
C ILE A 496 0.27 0.11 -6.37
N ALA A 497 0.39 1.21 -5.63
CA ALA A 497 0.95 2.45 -6.14
C ALA A 497 2.42 2.58 -5.76
N ILE A 498 3.28 2.93 -6.73
CA ILE A 498 4.72 3.11 -6.51
C ILE A 498 5.06 4.59 -6.42
N SER A 499 5.88 4.93 -5.40
CA SER A 499 6.71 6.13 -5.21
C SER A 499 6.03 7.49 -5.38
N ASP A 500 6.47 8.26 -6.34
CA ASP A 500 6.08 9.66 -6.56
C ASP A 500 4.77 9.81 -7.36
N GLY A 501 4.02 8.72 -7.51
CA GLY A 501 2.71 8.73 -8.14
C GLY A 501 1.77 9.75 -7.50
N ALA A 502 0.82 10.24 -8.28
CA ALA A 502 -0.15 11.23 -7.83
C ALA A 502 -0.78 10.81 -6.50
N ALA A 503 -1.05 11.77 -5.63
CA ALA A 503 -1.66 11.52 -4.34
C ALA A 503 -2.99 10.74 -4.45
N ILE A 504 -3.71 10.90 -5.56
CA ILE A 504 -4.92 10.13 -5.90
C ILE A 504 -4.62 8.62 -5.98
N ALA A 505 -3.48 8.22 -6.55
CA ALA A 505 -3.09 6.82 -6.61
C ALA A 505 -2.90 6.19 -5.23
N ARG A 506 -2.25 6.92 -4.34
CA ARG A 506 -2.04 6.49 -2.95
C ARG A 506 -3.36 6.34 -2.20
N GLU A 507 -4.34 7.19 -2.49
CA GLU A 507 -5.67 7.12 -1.88
C GLU A 507 -6.43 5.86 -2.34
N ILE A 508 -6.35 5.52 -3.63
CA ILE A 508 -7.09 4.40 -4.25
C ILE A 508 -6.39 3.06 -4.01
N ALA A 509 -5.07 3.03 -4.08
CA ALA A 509 -4.30 1.79 -3.96
C ALA A 509 -4.44 1.15 -2.58
N ASP A 510 -4.45 -0.17 -2.54
CA ASP A 510 -4.48 -0.99 -1.31
C ASP A 510 -3.14 -1.02 -0.60
N VAL A 511 -2.08 -0.86 -1.38
CA VAL A 511 -0.69 -0.80 -0.92
C VAL A 511 0.02 0.36 -1.60
N THR A 512 0.81 1.09 -0.84
CA THR A 512 1.66 2.16 -1.37
C THR A 512 3.12 1.85 -1.05
N ILE A 513 3.98 1.92 -2.06
CA ILE A 513 5.43 1.75 -1.93
C ILE A 513 6.07 3.12 -2.17
N SER A 514 6.59 3.74 -1.11
CA SER A 514 7.24 5.06 -1.17
C SER A 514 8.74 4.98 -1.50
N ALA A 515 9.29 3.79 -1.64
CA ALA A 515 10.67 3.58 -2.10
C ALA A 515 10.74 3.67 -3.62
N ASP A 516 11.80 4.26 -4.14
CA ASP A 516 12.08 4.30 -5.59
C ASP A 516 12.83 3.02 -6.02
N ASN A 517 12.29 1.86 -5.66
CA ASN A 517 12.90 0.54 -5.90
C ASN A 517 11.83 -0.55 -6.05
N LEU A 518 11.88 -1.28 -7.18
CA LEU A 518 10.96 -2.38 -7.47
C LEU A 518 11.18 -3.63 -6.59
N HIS A 519 12.35 -3.80 -5.98
CA HIS A 519 12.61 -4.92 -5.07
C HIS A 519 11.69 -4.91 -3.84
N GLU A 520 11.11 -3.76 -3.48
CA GLU A 520 10.17 -3.69 -2.38
C GLU A 520 8.84 -4.44 -2.67
N ILE A 521 8.50 -4.64 -3.94
CA ILE A 521 7.37 -5.50 -4.34
C ILE A 521 7.70 -6.96 -4.01
N VAL A 522 8.93 -7.37 -4.26
CA VAL A 522 9.43 -8.72 -3.94
C VAL A 522 9.44 -8.92 -2.42
N THR A 523 9.93 -7.92 -1.69
CA THR A 523 9.93 -7.88 -0.22
C THR A 523 8.51 -8.04 0.32
N LEU A 524 7.54 -7.30 -0.22
CA LEU A 524 6.13 -7.41 0.14
C LEU A 524 5.57 -8.82 -0.12
N LYS A 525 5.89 -9.42 -1.27
CA LYS A 525 5.46 -10.78 -1.62
C LYS A 525 6.03 -11.82 -0.65
N ARG A 526 7.33 -11.74 -0.36
CA ARG A 526 8.03 -12.62 0.60
C ARG A 526 7.45 -12.46 2.01
N LEU A 527 7.25 -11.20 2.45
CA LEU A 527 6.68 -10.87 3.76
C LEU A 527 5.26 -11.42 3.92
N SER A 528 4.42 -11.24 2.90
CA SER A 528 3.04 -11.74 2.86
C SER A 528 2.99 -13.26 2.93
N THR A 529 3.85 -13.94 2.18
CA THR A 529 3.98 -15.41 2.21
C THR A 529 4.45 -15.90 3.58
N ALA A 530 5.43 -15.22 4.18
CA ALA A 530 5.94 -15.54 5.51
C ALA A 530 4.86 -15.34 6.60
N LEU A 531 4.04 -14.28 6.47
CA LEU A 531 2.89 -14.04 7.35
C LEU A 531 1.90 -15.20 7.30
N MET A 532 1.46 -15.62 6.11
CA MET A 532 0.53 -16.74 5.98
C MET A 532 1.09 -18.02 6.57
N LYS A 533 2.37 -18.31 6.35
CA LYS A 533 3.07 -19.44 6.95
C LYS A 533 3.09 -19.35 8.49
N ARG A 534 3.34 -18.17 9.06
CA ARG A 534 3.30 -17.93 10.52
C ARG A 534 1.90 -18.17 11.08
N ILE A 535 0.87 -17.64 10.43
CA ILE A 535 -0.54 -17.82 10.84
C ILE A 535 -0.89 -19.32 10.87
N HIS A 536 -0.58 -20.07 9.81
CA HIS A 536 -0.84 -21.50 9.76
C HIS A 536 -0.05 -22.29 10.84
N ASN A 537 1.20 -21.90 11.10
CA ASN A 537 1.99 -22.53 12.15
C ASN A 537 1.46 -22.20 13.55
N ASN A 538 1.05 -20.96 13.81
CA ASN A 538 0.40 -20.57 15.07
C ASN A 538 -0.86 -21.41 15.29
N TYR A 539 -1.71 -21.52 14.27
CA TYR A 539 -2.92 -22.33 14.29
C TYR A 539 -2.64 -23.79 14.68
N ARG A 540 -1.69 -24.44 14.00
CA ARG A 540 -1.29 -25.83 14.31
C ARG A 540 -0.74 -25.97 15.73
N THR A 541 0.07 -25.00 16.18
CA THR A 541 0.66 -25.00 17.52
C THR A 541 -0.41 -24.86 18.59
N ILE A 542 -1.37 -23.94 18.41
CA ILE A 542 -2.48 -23.72 19.35
C ILE A 542 -3.32 -24.99 19.49
N ILE A 543 -3.72 -25.58 18.36
CA ILE A 543 -4.50 -26.83 18.38
C ILE A 543 -3.72 -27.98 19.05
N GLY A 544 -2.43 -28.12 18.73
CA GLY A 544 -1.59 -29.17 19.29
C GLY A 544 -1.40 -29.04 20.81
N ILE A 545 -1.08 -27.84 21.29
CA ILE A 545 -0.91 -27.60 22.74
C ILE A 545 -2.24 -27.80 23.47
N ASN A 546 -3.32 -27.18 23.01
CA ASN A 546 -4.61 -27.27 23.70
C ASN A 546 -5.18 -28.68 23.67
N GLY A 547 -5.04 -29.42 22.56
CA GLY A 547 -5.39 -30.83 22.48
C GLY A 547 -4.59 -31.69 23.46
N GLY A 548 -3.29 -31.43 23.58
CA GLY A 548 -2.43 -32.10 24.56
C GLY A 548 -2.84 -31.79 26.01
N LEU A 549 -3.15 -30.53 26.34
CA LEU A 549 -3.63 -30.16 27.67
C LEU A 549 -4.95 -30.83 28.03
N ILE A 550 -5.90 -30.90 27.09
CA ILE A 550 -7.17 -31.62 27.27
C ILE A 550 -6.89 -33.09 27.54
N ALA A 551 -6.04 -33.77 26.76
CA ALA A 551 -5.71 -35.18 26.95
C ALA A 551 -5.08 -35.44 28.33
N LEU A 552 -4.13 -34.62 28.77
CA LEU A 552 -3.50 -34.70 30.09
C LEU A 552 -4.50 -34.40 31.22
N GLY A 553 -5.44 -33.49 31.00
CA GLY A 553 -6.52 -33.20 31.96
C GLY A 553 -7.51 -34.38 32.12
N VAL A 554 -7.96 -34.98 31.02
CA VAL A 554 -8.86 -36.14 31.02
C VAL A 554 -8.22 -37.37 31.71
N THR A 555 -6.92 -37.62 31.48
CA THR A 555 -6.20 -38.66 32.17
C THR A 555 -5.99 -38.38 33.66
N GLY A 556 -6.08 -37.11 34.07
CA GLY A 556 -5.90 -36.67 35.45
C GLY A 556 -4.43 -36.47 35.83
N ILE A 557 -3.53 -36.39 34.83
CA ILE A 557 -2.09 -36.15 35.05
C ILE A 557 -1.87 -34.71 35.53
N ILE A 558 -2.66 -33.75 34.98
CA ILE A 558 -2.57 -32.33 35.37
C ILE A 558 -3.86 -31.86 36.02
N MET A 559 -3.72 -30.90 36.95
CA MET A 559 -4.84 -30.23 37.63
C MET A 559 -5.44 -29.13 36.74
N PRO A 560 -6.73 -28.77 36.93
CA PRO A 560 -7.37 -27.69 36.15
C PRO A 560 -6.61 -26.35 36.19
N THR A 561 -6.10 -25.96 37.36
CA THR A 561 -5.31 -24.73 37.54
C THR A 561 -3.97 -24.77 36.80
N THR A 562 -3.30 -25.94 36.77
CA THR A 562 -2.07 -26.14 36.00
C THR A 562 -2.36 -26.09 34.50
N SER A 563 -3.47 -26.72 34.06
CA SER A 563 -3.92 -26.67 32.66
C SER A 563 -4.17 -25.22 32.21
N ALA A 564 -4.91 -24.45 33.00
CA ALA A 564 -5.18 -23.01 32.70
C ALA A 564 -3.89 -22.17 32.70
N LEU A 565 -2.96 -22.40 33.62
CA LEU A 565 -1.67 -21.71 33.64
C LEU A 565 -0.85 -22.00 32.37
N LEU A 566 -0.71 -23.28 32.01
CA LEU A 566 0.04 -23.69 30.81
C LEU A 566 -0.62 -23.16 29.53
N HIS A 567 -1.96 -23.14 29.47
CA HIS A 567 -2.71 -22.54 28.39
C HIS A 567 -2.38 -21.05 28.24
N ASN A 568 -2.49 -20.25 29.31
CA ASN A 568 -2.18 -18.82 29.26
C ASN A 568 -0.71 -18.55 28.92
N MET A 569 0.23 -19.34 29.44
CA MET A 569 1.64 -19.24 29.07
C MET A 569 1.87 -19.54 27.58
N SER A 570 1.18 -20.54 27.03
CA SER A 570 1.28 -20.87 25.60
C SER A 570 0.74 -19.73 24.73
N THR A 571 -0.41 -19.15 25.10
CA THR A 571 -1.02 -18.01 24.43
C THR A 571 -0.08 -16.81 24.43
N LEU A 572 0.50 -16.45 25.57
CA LEU A 572 1.48 -15.36 25.66
C LEU A 572 2.73 -15.63 24.81
N THR A 573 3.26 -16.86 24.87
CA THR A 573 4.46 -17.24 24.09
C THR A 573 4.22 -17.15 22.60
N ILE A 574 3.07 -17.63 22.13
CA ILE A 574 2.69 -17.58 20.70
C ILE A 574 2.49 -16.10 20.28
N SER A 575 1.83 -15.29 21.10
CA SER A 575 1.60 -13.87 20.83
C SER A 575 2.93 -13.08 20.77
N LEU A 576 3.83 -13.29 21.72
CA LEU A 576 5.16 -12.65 21.72
C LEU A 576 6.01 -13.09 20.50
N ARG A 577 5.91 -14.37 20.10
CA ARG A 577 6.54 -14.87 18.87
C ARG A 577 5.95 -14.19 17.64
N SER A 578 4.64 -13.94 17.63
CA SER A 578 3.92 -13.26 16.53
C SER A 578 4.33 -11.81 16.35
N MET A 579 4.87 -11.15 17.38
CA MET A 579 5.39 -9.78 17.32
C MET A 579 6.79 -9.67 16.70
N ARG A 580 7.49 -10.78 16.51
CA ARG A 580 8.85 -10.77 15.92
C ARG A 580 8.77 -10.56 14.41
N ASN A 581 9.85 -10.03 13.83
CA ASN A 581 9.97 -9.89 12.39
C ASN A 581 9.81 -11.23 11.68
N LEU A 582 9.29 -11.17 10.46
CA LEU A 582 8.99 -12.32 9.61
C LEU A 582 10.18 -12.70 8.74
N LEU A 583 10.82 -11.68 8.18
CA LEU A 583 12.01 -11.85 7.35
C LEU A 583 13.27 -11.88 8.24
N PRO A 584 14.29 -12.64 7.88
CA PRO A 584 15.60 -12.54 8.51
C PRO A 584 16.12 -11.10 8.33
N LYS A 585 16.79 -10.55 9.35
CA LYS A 585 17.53 -9.31 9.13
C LYS A 585 18.56 -9.60 8.06
N GLU A 586 18.56 -8.81 7.00
CA GLU A 586 19.70 -8.75 6.09
C GLU A 586 20.89 -8.32 6.97
N GLU A 587 21.92 -9.15 7.03
CA GLU A 587 23.20 -8.72 7.55
C GLU A 587 23.64 -7.58 6.64
N GLU A 588 23.84 -6.38 7.20
CA GLU A 588 24.39 -5.23 6.52
C GLU A 588 25.71 -5.69 5.86
N ALA A 589 25.65 -5.93 4.53
CA ALA A 589 26.82 -6.29 3.72
C ALA A 589 27.46 -5.03 3.14
#